data_06026bde9f646fe08a621a7ba5dd4c30
#
_entry.id   06026bde9f646fe08a621a7ba5dd4c30
#
_cell.length_a   1.000
_cell.length_b   1.000
_cell.length_c   1.000
_cell.angle_alpha   90.00
_cell.angle_beta   90.00
_cell.angle_gamma   90.00
#
_symmetry.space_group_name_H-M   'P 1'
#
loop_
_entity.id
_entity.type
_entity.pdbx_description
1 polymer ?
#
loop_
_entity_poly.entity_id
_entity_poly.type
_entity_poly.pdbx_seq_one_letter_code
_entity_poly.pdbx_strand_id
1 'polypeptide(L)'
;MSGPSSERAREPARRFASAWDDYAARARPEAGHWPGDEWGDERLWSAWFRRLFEEQGVASWRRAIEIGPGAGKYTARVLAASEARLLALDVSERFRRLCEQRLHDWIERDRLRVHAIVECDPDPVARSWREAGWEGDVDAVFAIDTLVHLTVTQVAALLLSATSVLAPGGKFVGTFADATSEAGVRKLVADLDRVVRGGGDPATGCFHWSSPEIVRSLARHLGYEVVLCDLDPEHRRDGHFVLRFADAERAAAGRALRGS
;
A
#
# COMPACT_ATOMS: atom_id res chain seq x y z
N MET A 1 -11.85 27.31 -14.12
CA MET A 1 -10.51 27.76 -14.61
C MET A 1 -9.47 27.16 -13.67
N SER A 2 -8.81 26.06 -14.08
CA SER A 2 -7.76 25.41 -13.32
C SER A 2 -6.47 26.26 -13.44
N GLY A 3 -6.05 26.87 -12.34
CA GLY A 3 -4.88 27.73 -12.30
C GLY A 3 -3.55 26.94 -12.41
N PRO A 4 -2.43 27.61 -12.74
CA PRO A 4 -1.11 26.99 -12.95
C PRO A 4 -0.52 26.26 -11.72
N SER A 5 -1.10 26.42 -10.54
CA SER A 5 -0.70 25.68 -9.31
C SER A 5 -1.12 24.21 -9.33
N SER A 6 -2.19 23.85 -10.04
CA SER A 6 -2.67 22.46 -10.09
C SER A 6 -1.85 21.56 -11.04
N GLU A 7 -1.25 22.13 -12.06
CA GLU A 7 -0.39 21.39 -13.01
C GLU A 7 0.98 21.06 -12.41
N ARG A 8 1.60 21.98 -11.66
CA ARG A 8 2.88 21.74 -10.98
C ARG A 8 2.79 20.67 -9.89
N ALA A 9 1.65 20.57 -9.21
CA ALA A 9 1.44 19.53 -8.19
C ALA A 9 1.22 18.14 -8.80
N ARG A 10 0.76 18.04 -10.05
CA ARG A 10 0.49 16.77 -10.74
C ARG A 10 1.72 16.15 -11.43
N GLU A 11 2.76 16.93 -11.67
CA GLU A 11 3.96 16.50 -12.39
C GLU A 11 4.74 15.39 -11.64
N PRO A 12 5.02 15.50 -10.31
CA PRO A 12 5.68 14.43 -9.57
C PRO A 12 4.85 13.12 -9.56
N ALA A 13 3.54 13.21 -9.39
CA ALA A 13 2.64 12.07 -9.41
C ALA A 13 2.65 11.34 -10.76
N ARG A 14 2.64 12.09 -11.87
CA ARG A 14 2.75 11.52 -13.23
C ARG A 14 4.06 10.80 -13.46
N ARG A 15 5.18 11.35 -12.97
CA ARG A 15 6.50 10.69 -13.07
C ARG A 15 6.54 9.40 -12.28
N PHE A 16 5.97 9.40 -11.08
CA PHE A 16 5.90 8.21 -10.26
C PHE A 16 5.08 7.10 -10.95
N ALA A 17 3.88 7.41 -11.45
CA ALA A 17 3.06 6.47 -12.19
C ALA A 17 3.75 5.95 -13.46
N SER A 18 4.42 6.82 -14.23
CA SER A 18 5.17 6.46 -15.44
C SER A 18 6.32 5.50 -15.15
N ALA A 19 7.06 5.71 -14.06
CA ALA A 19 8.16 4.84 -13.67
C ALA A 19 7.68 3.41 -13.35
N TRP A 20 6.52 3.30 -12.70
CA TRP A 20 5.89 1.99 -12.45
C TRP A 20 5.32 1.36 -13.71
N ASP A 21 4.79 2.15 -14.65
CA ASP A 21 4.39 1.65 -15.97
C ASP A 21 5.58 1.09 -16.75
N ASP A 22 6.74 1.74 -16.70
CA ASP A 22 7.97 1.25 -17.35
C ASP A 22 8.48 -0.03 -16.70
N TYR A 23 8.38 -0.15 -15.40
CA TYR A 23 8.71 -1.40 -14.71
C TYR A 23 7.73 -2.52 -15.07
N ALA A 24 6.44 -2.24 -15.07
CA ALA A 24 5.39 -3.19 -15.45
C ALA A 24 5.50 -3.65 -16.91
N ALA A 25 6.12 -2.85 -17.79
CA ALA A 25 6.37 -3.24 -19.19
C ALA A 25 7.30 -4.47 -19.36
N ARG A 26 8.00 -4.87 -18.28
CA ARG A 26 8.84 -6.07 -18.24
C ARG A 26 8.06 -7.37 -18.11
N ALA A 27 6.75 -7.30 -17.89
CA ALA A 27 5.88 -8.47 -17.78
C ALA A 27 6.00 -9.40 -18.99
N ARG A 28 5.96 -10.69 -18.71
CA ARG A 28 5.86 -11.76 -19.71
C ARG A 28 4.86 -12.80 -19.21
N PRO A 29 3.55 -12.47 -19.19
CA PRO A 29 2.50 -13.33 -18.61
C PRO A 29 2.46 -14.72 -19.24
N GLU A 30 2.76 -14.81 -20.55
CA GLU A 30 2.84 -16.05 -21.31
C GLU A 30 3.99 -16.96 -20.84
N ALA A 31 5.02 -16.40 -20.22
CA ALA A 31 6.12 -17.12 -19.60
C ALA A 31 5.96 -17.25 -18.08
N GLY A 32 4.81 -16.87 -17.53
CA GLY A 32 4.55 -16.87 -16.07
C GLY A 32 5.31 -15.80 -15.31
N HIS A 33 5.90 -14.81 -15.99
CA HIS A 33 6.67 -13.73 -15.35
C HIS A 33 5.76 -12.51 -15.09
N TRP A 34 5.53 -12.26 -13.81
CA TRP A 34 4.77 -11.12 -13.31
C TRP A 34 5.69 -10.20 -12.52
N PRO A 35 5.88 -8.92 -12.93
CA PRO A 35 6.74 -7.98 -12.22
C PRO A 35 6.34 -7.85 -10.76
N GLY A 36 7.33 -7.93 -9.87
CA GLY A 36 7.15 -7.97 -8.42
C GLY A 36 7.21 -9.38 -7.82
N ASP A 37 7.01 -10.44 -8.61
CA ASP A 37 7.13 -11.81 -8.13
C ASP A 37 8.60 -12.20 -7.87
N GLU A 38 9.56 -11.52 -8.50
CA GLU A 38 11.00 -11.72 -8.28
C GLU A 38 11.54 -11.14 -6.98
N TRP A 39 10.75 -10.34 -6.22
CA TRP A 39 11.23 -9.69 -5.00
C TRP A 39 11.04 -10.56 -3.74
N GLY A 40 11.40 -11.77 -3.83
CA GLY A 40 11.33 -12.75 -2.75
C GLY A 40 11.05 -14.13 -3.30
N ASP A 41 10.97 -15.08 -2.42
CA ASP A 41 10.58 -16.45 -2.72
C ASP A 41 9.26 -16.81 -2.03
N GLU A 42 8.73 -17.98 -2.38
CA GLU A 42 7.47 -18.47 -1.81
C GLU A 42 7.54 -18.66 -0.29
N ARG A 43 8.70 -18.99 0.26
CA ARG A 43 8.90 -19.14 1.69
C ARG A 43 8.72 -17.81 2.42
N LEU A 44 9.36 -16.74 1.91
CA LEU A 44 9.27 -15.41 2.47
C LEU A 44 7.82 -14.89 2.39
N TRP A 45 7.19 -15.02 1.22
CA TRP A 45 5.83 -14.52 1.03
C TRP A 45 4.79 -15.27 1.85
N SER A 46 4.97 -16.57 2.03
CA SER A 46 4.11 -17.37 2.92
C SER A 46 4.30 -17.00 4.39
N ALA A 47 5.54 -16.70 4.82
CA ALA A 47 5.79 -16.20 6.16
C ALA A 47 5.13 -14.83 6.41
N TRP A 48 5.26 -13.90 5.46
CA TRP A 48 4.61 -12.59 5.52
C TRP A 48 3.08 -12.71 5.50
N PHE A 49 2.54 -13.58 4.62
CA PHE A 49 1.11 -13.79 4.53
C PHE A 49 0.53 -14.35 5.84
N ARG A 50 1.19 -15.32 6.43
CA ARG A 50 0.80 -15.86 7.73
C ARG A 50 0.76 -14.78 8.79
N ARG A 51 1.84 -14.02 8.96
CA ARG A 51 1.99 -13.00 10.01
C ARG A 51 1.03 -11.83 9.84
N LEU A 52 0.91 -11.33 8.61
CA LEU A 52 0.19 -10.10 8.31
C LEU A 52 -1.29 -10.32 7.97
N PHE A 53 -1.68 -11.53 7.63
CA PHE A 53 -3.05 -11.82 7.19
C PHE A 53 -3.70 -12.97 7.97
N GLU A 54 -3.11 -14.17 8.00
CA GLU A 54 -3.74 -15.32 8.68
C GLU A 54 -3.87 -15.07 10.18
N GLU A 55 -2.79 -14.67 10.86
CA GLU A 55 -2.79 -14.30 12.28
C GLU A 55 -3.67 -13.06 12.57
N GLN A 56 -4.00 -12.29 11.55
CA GLN A 56 -4.87 -11.13 11.63
C GLN A 56 -6.33 -11.43 11.28
N GLY A 57 -6.65 -12.67 10.98
CA GLY A 57 -8.02 -13.13 10.76
C GLY A 57 -8.56 -12.86 9.35
N VAL A 58 -7.70 -12.93 8.32
CA VAL A 58 -8.08 -12.70 6.91
C VAL A 58 -9.29 -13.53 6.48
N ALA A 59 -9.45 -14.75 6.97
CA ALA A 59 -10.58 -15.62 6.63
C ALA A 59 -11.96 -15.03 7.01
N SER A 60 -12.00 -14.10 7.96
CA SER A 60 -13.24 -13.43 8.38
C SER A 60 -13.54 -12.14 7.61
N TRP A 61 -12.62 -11.66 6.79
CA TRP A 61 -12.83 -10.41 6.04
C TRP A 61 -13.92 -10.57 4.98
N ARG A 62 -14.76 -9.57 4.87
CA ARG A 62 -15.83 -9.47 3.87
C ARG A 62 -15.58 -8.36 2.86
N ARG A 63 -14.87 -7.32 3.27
CA ARG A 63 -14.50 -6.17 2.43
C ARG A 63 -13.08 -5.75 2.75
N ALA A 64 -12.27 -5.63 1.71
CA ALA A 64 -10.87 -5.20 1.87
C ALA A 64 -10.46 -4.23 0.75
N ILE A 65 -9.44 -3.41 1.04
CA ILE A 65 -8.81 -2.52 0.06
C ILE A 65 -7.32 -2.81 0.06
N GLU A 66 -6.74 -3.01 -1.12
CA GLU A 66 -5.31 -3.13 -1.33
C GLU A 66 -4.77 -1.87 -2.00
N ILE A 67 -3.67 -1.32 -1.48
CA ILE A 67 -2.96 -0.18 -2.06
C ILE A 67 -1.66 -0.69 -2.66
N GLY A 68 -1.46 -0.48 -3.97
CA GLY A 68 -0.30 -0.94 -4.72
C GLY A 68 -0.26 -2.46 -4.91
N PRO A 69 -1.29 -3.08 -5.52
CA PRO A 69 -1.35 -4.53 -5.77
C PRO A 69 -0.25 -5.00 -6.72
N GLY A 70 0.33 -4.10 -7.52
CA GLY A 70 1.20 -4.50 -8.62
C GLY A 70 0.49 -5.46 -9.55
N ALA A 71 1.12 -6.61 -9.85
CA ALA A 71 0.51 -7.66 -10.66
C ALA A 71 -0.44 -8.59 -9.87
N GLY A 72 -0.85 -8.23 -8.63
CA GLY A 72 -1.90 -8.93 -7.88
C GLY A 72 -1.42 -10.13 -7.05
N LYS A 73 -0.16 -10.16 -6.62
CA LYS A 73 0.41 -11.28 -5.84
C LYS A 73 -0.30 -11.49 -4.50
N TYR A 74 -0.44 -10.44 -3.68
CA TYR A 74 -1.14 -10.52 -2.40
C TYR A 74 -2.65 -10.47 -2.57
N THR A 75 -3.14 -9.76 -3.58
CA THR A 75 -4.56 -9.77 -4.00
C THR A 75 -5.07 -11.20 -4.16
N ALA A 76 -4.35 -12.04 -4.93
CA ALA A 76 -4.72 -13.44 -5.16
C ALA A 76 -4.80 -14.24 -3.86
N ARG A 77 -3.82 -14.07 -2.97
CA ARG A 77 -3.76 -14.80 -1.69
C ARG A 77 -4.88 -14.40 -0.73
N VAL A 78 -5.19 -13.10 -0.63
CA VAL A 78 -6.30 -12.61 0.21
C VAL A 78 -7.64 -13.11 -0.33
N LEU A 79 -7.86 -13.06 -1.64
CA LEU A 79 -9.08 -13.56 -2.26
C LEU A 79 -9.26 -15.07 -2.09
N ALA A 80 -8.17 -15.84 -2.13
CA ALA A 80 -8.20 -17.29 -1.90
C ALA A 80 -8.44 -17.65 -0.42
N ALA A 81 -7.94 -16.83 0.52
CA ALA A 81 -8.03 -17.10 1.95
C ALA A 81 -9.30 -16.54 2.62
N SER A 82 -10.12 -15.78 1.91
CA SER A 82 -11.31 -15.10 2.45
C SER A 82 -12.48 -15.14 1.49
N GLU A 83 -13.64 -14.69 1.95
CA GLU A 83 -14.81 -14.38 1.11
C GLU A 83 -14.91 -12.85 0.82
N ALA A 84 -13.82 -12.13 0.97
CA ALA A 84 -13.83 -10.68 0.79
C ALA A 84 -14.12 -10.26 -0.65
N ARG A 85 -14.85 -9.15 -0.80
CA ARG A 85 -14.78 -8.28 -1.96
C ARG A 85 -13.60 -7.35 -1.78
N LEU A 86 -12.71 -7.30 -2.75
CA LEU A 86 -11.45 -6.57 -2.67
C LEU A 86 -11.37 -5.47 -3.73
N LEU A 87 -11.12 -4.25 -3.30
CA LEU A 87 -10.78 -3.11 -4.17
C LEU A 87 -9.26 -2.95 -4.20
N ALA A 88 -8.66 -3.18 -5.37
CA ALA A 88 -7.24 -3.01 -5.61
C ALA A 88 -6.97 -1.64 -6.25
N LEU A 89 -6.09 -0.85 -5.64
CA LEU A 89 -5.81 0.54 -6.01
C LEU A 89 -4.35 0.70 -6.43
N ASP A 90 -4.10 1.06 -7.69
CA ASP A 90 -2.75 1.30 -8.19
C ASP A 90 -2.66 2.60 -9.01
N VAL A 91 -1.51 3.28 -8.93
CA VAL A 91 -1.22 4.47 -9.74
C VAL A 91 -0.89 4.09 -11.18
N SER A 92 -0.24 2.94 -11.39
CA SER A 92 0.20 2.45 -12.70
C SER A 92 -0.96 1.84 -13.48
N GLU A 93 -1.22 2.36 -14.68
CA GLU A 93 -2.22 1.79 -15.58
C GLU A 93 -1.84 0.38 -16.03
N ARG A 94 -0.54 0.16 -16.29
CA ARG A 94 -0.07 -1.17 -16.72
C ARG A 94 -0.19 -2.21 -15.61
N PHE A 95 0.14 -1.87 -14.38
CA PHE A 95 -0.04 -2.79 -13.26
C PHE A 95 -1.52 -3.11 -13.04
N ARG A 96 -2.42 -2.13 -13.16
CA ARG A 96 -3.86 -2.42 -13.09
C ARG A 96 -4.29 -3.45 -14.15
N ARG A 97 -3.86 -3.27 -15.40
CA ARG A 97 -4.14 -4.24 -16.48
C ARG A 97 -3.55 -5.62 -16.22
N LEU A 98 -2.32 -5.68 -15.69
CA LEU A 98 -1.70 -6.97 -15.32
C LEU A 98 -2.44 -7.65 -14.18
N CYS A 99 -2.86 -6.90 -13.17
CA CYS A 99 -3.69 -7.39 -12.07
C CYS A 99 -5.03 -7.94 -12.58
N GLU A 100 -5.72 -7.19 -13.45
CA GLU A 100 -6.96 -7.61 -14.09
C GLU A 100 -6.77 -8.88 -14.94
N GLN A 101 -5.70 -8.94 -15.72
CA GLN A 101 -5.38 -10.12 -16.54
C GLN A 101 -5.12 -11.36 -15.67
N ARG A 102 -4.29 -11.21 -14.62
CA ARG A 102 -3.91 -12.31 -13.73
C ARG A 102 -5.09 -12.83 -12.91
N LEU A 103 -6.01 -11.95 -12.53
CA LEU A 103 -7.08 -12.21 -11.57
C LEU A 103 -8.48 -12.11 -12.18
N HIS A 104 -8.58 -12.32 -13.50
CA HIS A 104 -9.82 -12.20 -14.27
C HIS A 104 -11.00 -12.98 -13.66
N ASP A 105 -10.77 -14.21 -13.23
CA ASP A 105 -11.82 -15.05 -12.63
C ASP A 105 -12.45 -14.42 -11.36
N TRP A 106 -11.68 -13.64 -10.60
CA TRP A 106 -12.20 -12.96 -9.41
C TRP A 106 -13.01 -11.73 -9.76
N ILE A 107 -12.66 -11.07 -10.88
CA ILE A 107 -13.42 -9.94 -11.42
C ILE A 107 -14.79 -10.43 -11.94
N GLU A 108 -14.82 -11.52 -12.71
CA GLU A 108 -16.05 -12.11 -13.21
C GLU A 108 -17.03 -12.55 -12.09
N ARG A 109 -16.48 -12.92 -10.94
CA ARG A 109 -17.27 -13.27 -9.73
C ARG A 109 -17.68 -12.05 -8.90
N ASP A 110 -17.45 -10.82 -9.35
CA ASP A 110 -17.65 -9.55 -8.62
C ASP A 110 -16.96 -9.53 -7.24
N ARG A 111 -15.82 -10.21 -7.13
CA ARG A 111 -15.02 -10.25 -5.90
C ARG A 111 -13.79 -9.37 -5.95
N LEU A 112 -13.39 -8.90 -7.14
CA LEU A 112 -12.27 -7.98 -7.33
C LEU A 112 -12.70 -6.82 -8.23
N ARG A 113 -12.33 -5.60 -7.85
CA ARG A 113 -12.30 -4.42 -8.70
C ARG A 113 -10.93 -3.78 -8.64
N VAL A 114 -10.46 -3.29 -9.80
CA VAL A 114 -9.15 -2.66 -9.90
C VAL A 114 -9.34 -1.22 -10.37
N HIS A 115 -8.92 -0.26 -9.56
CA HIS A 115 -9.11 1.17 -9.83
C HIS A 115 -7.80 1.94 -9.76
N ALA A 116 -7.79 3.12 -10.36
CA ALA A 116 -6.71 4.07 -10.18
C ALA A 116 -6.82 4.73 -8.79
N ILE A 117 -5.68 4.86 -8.10
CA ILE A 117 -5.57 5.76 -6.96
C ILE A 117 -5.01 7.11 -7.43
N VAL A 118 -5.58 8.20 -6.98
CA VAL A 118 -5.12 9.54 -7.31
C VAL A 118 -4.23 10.07 -6.19
N GLU A 119 -2.92 10.10 -6.40
CA GLU A 119 -1.93 10.48 -5.38
C GLU A 119 -2.13 11.88 -4.79
N CYS A 120 -2.66 12.82 -5.58
CA CYS A 120 -2.91 14.19 -5.14
C CYS A 120 -4.30 14.38 -4.50
N ASP A 121 -5.07 13.31 -4.31
CA ASP A 121 -6.36 13.38 -3.63
C ASP A 121 -6.14 13.49 -2.11
N PRO A 122 -6.81 14.40 -1.42
CA PRO A 122 -6.73 14.47 0.03
C PRO A 122 -7.34 13.26 0.75
N ASP A 123 -8.22 12.51 0.08
CA ASP A 123 -8.91 11.34 0.64
C ASP A 123 -8.97 10.17 -0.37
N PRO A 124 -7.80 9.67 -0.81
CA PRO A 124 -7.72 8.79 -1.97
C PRO A 124 -8.39 7.44 -1.76
N VAL A 125 -8.29 6.86 -0.56
CA VAL A 125 -8.86 5.54 -0.24
C VAL A 125 -10.37 5.62 -0.16
N ALA A 126 -10.90 6.57 0.61
CA ALA A 126 -12.34 6.71 0.80
C ALA A 126 -13.06 7.16 -0.49
N ARG A 127 -12.40 7.98 -1.30
CA ARG A 127 -12.92 8.34 -2.61
C ARG A 127 -13.03 7.12 -3.52
N SER A 128 -11.96 6.36 -3.67
CA SER A 128 -11.93 5.18 -4.52
C SER A 128 -12.95 4.13 -4.07
N TRP A 129 -13.16 3.98 -2.75
CA TRP A 129 -14.18 3.08 -2.20
C TRP A 129 -15.59 3.49 -2.63
N ARG A 130 -15.92 4.78 -2.53
CA ARG A 130 -17.22 5.30 -2.98
C ARG A 130 -17.41 5.15 -4.50
N GLU A 131 -16.37 5.43 -5.30
CA GLU A 131 -16.40 5.29 -6.76
C GLU A 131 -16.52 3.83 -7.20
N ALA A 132 -16.03 2.88 -6.41
CA ALA A 132 -16.22 1.46 -6.67
C ALA A 132 -17.69 1.01 -6.54
N GLY A 133 -18.56 1.81 -5.91
CA GLY A 133 -19.97 1.53 -5.78
C GLY A 133 -20.29 0.34 -4.87
N TRP A 134 -19.36 -0.05 -3.99
CA TRP A 134 -19.63 -0.98 -2.91
C TRP A 134 -19.95 -0.22 -1.63
N GLU A 135 -20.91 -0.73 -0.87
CA GLU A 135 -21.38 -0.10 0.36
C GLU A 135 -20.84 -0.80 1.61
N GLY A 136 -20.90 -0.07 2.72
CA GLY A 136 -20.54 -0.55 4.05
C GLY A 136 -19.06 -0.39 4.38
N ASP A 137 -18.76 -0.63 5.64
CA ASP A 137 -17.43 -0.48 6.21
C ASP A 137 -16.49 -1.59 5.74
N VAL A 138 -15.20 -1.28 5.75
CA VAL A 138 -14.11 -2.14 5.30
C VAL A 138 -13.45 -2.82 6.49
N ASP A 139 -13.26 -4.13 6.41
CA ASP A 139 -12.60 -4.91 7.47
C ASP A 139 -11.08 -4.68 7.51
N ALA A 140 -10.48 -4.48 6.33
CA ALA A 140 -9.06 -4.24 6.24
C ALA A 140 -8.66 -3.37 5.05
N VAL A 141 -7.68 -2.49 5.27
CA VAL A 141 -6.87 -1.85 4.22
C VAL A 141 -5.46 -2.39 4.34
N PHE A 142 -4.82 -2.75 3.23
CA PHE A 142 -3.46 -3.24 3.29
C PHE A 142 -2.59 -2.72 2.14
N ALA A 143 -1.27 -2.66 2.40
CA ALA A 143 -0.26 -2.18 1.47
C ALA A 143 1.07 -2.92 1.72
N ILE A 144 1.38 -3.90 0.90
CA ILE A 144 2.57 -4.74 1.05
C ILE A 144 3.60 -4.38 -0.01
N ASP A 145 4.82 -4.08 0.42
CA ASP A 145 5.94 -3.64 -0.41
C ASP A 145 5.63 -2.37 -1.26
N THR A 146 4.67 -1.58 -0.79
CA THR A 146 4.17 -0.36 -1.46
C THR A 146 4.57 0.90 -0.70
N LEU A 147 4.35 0.93 0.63
CA LEU A 147 4.62 2.13 1.43
C LEU A 147 6.10 2.46 1.54
N VAL A 148 6.97 1.51 1.23
CA VAL A 148 8.43 1.71 1.13
C VAL A 148 8.81 2.74 0.05
N HIS A 149 7.93 3.00 -0.90
CA HIS A 149 8.10 3.97 -1.98
C HIS A 149 7.42 5.32 -1.71
N LEU A 150 6.77 5.48 -0.55
CA LEU A 150 6.01 6.67 -0.19
C LEU A 150 6.66 7.44 0.94
N THR A 151 6.62 8.76 0.85
CA THR A 151 7.05 9.64 1.94
C THR A 151 6.18 9.43 3.18
N VAL A 152 6.71 9.75 4.35
CA VAL A 152 5.94 9.69 5.62
C VAL A 152 4.64 10.49 5.54
N THR A 153 4.64 11.63 4.83
CA THR A 153 3.43 12.45 4.62
C THR A 153 2.38 11.71 3.79
N GLN A 154 2.78 11.01 2.72
CA GLN A 154 1.87 10.19 1.91
C GLN A 154 1.32 9.00 2.70
N VAL A 155 2.18 8.33 3.48
CA VAL A 155 1.74 7.25 4.38
C VAL A 155 0.71 7.77 5.39
N ALA A 156 0.98 8.92 6.02
CA ALA A 156 0.02 9.54 6.95
C ALA A 156 -1.31 9.87 6.27
N ALA A 157 -1.27 10.36 5.02
CA ALA A 157 -2.46 10.64 4.23
C ALA A 157 -3.30 9.37 3.96
N LEU A 158 -2.64 8.26 3.60
CA LEU A 158 -3.31 6.98 3.37
C LEU A 158 -3.91 6.41 4.65
N LEU A 159 -3.16 6.44 5.76
CA LEU A 159 -3.67 6.01 7.07
C LEU A 159 -4.90 6.83 7.47
N LEU A 160 -4.85 8.14 7.33
CA LEU A 160 -5.97 9.01 7.68
C LEU A 160 -7.19 8.78 6.76
N SER A 161 -6.97 8.63 5.45
CA SER A 161 -8.04 8.32 4.50
C SER A 161 -8.71 6.98 4.80
N ALA A 162 -7.93 5.97 5.18
CA ALA A 162 -8.45 4.65 5.53
C ALA A 162 -9.42 4.71 6.74
N THR A 163 -9.22 5.64 7.69
CA THR A 163 -10.15 5.80 8.84
C THR A 163 -11.56 6.21 8.43
N SER A 164 -11.75 6.70 7.21
CA SER A 164 -13.07 7.11 6.71
C SER A 164 -13.88 5.94 6.15
N VAL A 165 -13.26 4.77 6.00
CA VAL A 165 -13.90 3.57 5.43
C VAL A 165 -13.75 2.34 6.32
N LEU A 166 -12.78 2.31 7.23
CA LEU A 166 -12.59 1.16 8.11
C LEU A 166 -13.74 1.03 9.13
N ALA A 167 -14.22 -0.19 9.30
CA ALA A 167 -15.08 -0.56 10.40
C ALA A 167 -14.40 -0.27 11.75
N PRO A 168 -15.14 0.00 12.83
CA PRO A 168 -14.59 -0.07 14.17
C PRO A 168 -13.91 -1.43 14.42
N GLY A 169 -12.64 -1.42 14.81
CA GLY A 169 -11.83 -2.65 14.93
C GLY A 169 -11.21 -3.15 13.61
N GLY A 170 -11.55 -2.55 12.47
CA GLY A 170 -10.91 -2.81 11.18
C GLY A 170 -9.41 -2.51 11.20
N LYS A 171 -8.67 -3.11 10.30
CA LYS A 171 -7.21 -3.09 10.35
C LYS A 171 -6.58 -2.36 9.17
N PHE A 172 -5.47 -1.66 9.42
CA PHE A 172 -4.53 -1.28 8.38
C PHE A 172 -3.28 -2.13 8.53
N VAL A 173 -2.93 -2.88 7.47
CA VAL A 173 -1.79 -3.81 7.44
C VAL A 173 -0.77 -3.32 6.43
N GLY A 174 0.50 -3.27 6.79
CA GLY A 174 1.49 -2.78 5.85
C GLY A 174 2.94 -3.13 6.18
N THR A 175 3.80 -2.82 5.21
CA THR A 175 5.24 -2.89 5.35
C THR A 175 5.87 -1.52 5.13
N PHE A 176 7.01 -1.26 5.74
CA PHE A 176 7.79 -0.03 5.58
C PHE A 176 9.28 -0.34 5.53
N ALA A 177 10.07 0.50 4.86
CA ALA A 177 11.53 0.39 4.88
C ALA A 177 12.05 0.98 6.20
N ASP A 178 12.75 0.16 6.99
CA ASP A 178 13.24 0.55 8.31
C ASP A 178 14.69 1.05 8.27
N ALA A 179 14.88 2.32 8.64
CA ALA A 179 16.19 2.97 8.71
C ALA A 179 16.95 2.68 10.03
N THR A 180 16.35 1.97 10.98
CA THR A 180 16.97 1.70 12.29
C THR A 180 17.62 0.34 12.36
N SER A 181 17.33 -0.56 11.42
CA SER A 181 17.96 -1.86 11.33
C SER A 181 19.32 -1.81 10.60
N GLU A 182 20.21 -2.73 10.93
CA GLU A 182 21.50 -2.84 10.24
C GLU A 182 21.34 -3.09 8.74
N ALA A 183 20.40 -3.95 8.35
CA ALA A 183 20.13 -4.26 6.94
C ALA A 183 19.51 -3.05 6.22
N GLY A 184 18.64 -2.29 6.89
CA GLY A 184 18.09 -1.05 6.38
C GLY A 184 19.14 0.00 6.14
N VAL A 185 20.02 0.25 7.12
CA VAL A 185 21.15 1.21 6.98
C VAL A 185 22.09 0.79 5.85
N ARG A 186 22.44 -0.50 5.74
CA ARG A 186 23.26 -0.99 4.61
C ARG A 186 22.62 -0.68 3.26
N LYS A 187 21.33 -0.92 3.12
CA LYS A 187 20.57 -0.62 1.88
C LYS A 187 20.54 0.89 1.60
N LEU A 188 20.27 1.71 2.64
CA LEU A 188 20.27 3.16 2.54
C LEU A 188 21.62 3.67 2.04
N VAL A 189 22.73 3.20 2.63
CA VAL A 189 24.09 3.59 2.20
C VAL A 189 24.38 3.13 0.77
N ALA A 190 23.96 1.92 0.39
CA ALA A 190 24.13 1.43 -0.97
C ALA A 190 23.34 2.26 -2.02
N ASP A 191 22.23 2.86 -1.62
CA ASP A 191 21.43 3.72 -2.50
C ASP A 191 21.96 5.17 -2.59
N LEU A 192 22.83 5.62 -1.67
CA LEU A 192 23.38 6.98 -1.68
C LEU A 192 24.04 7.33 -3.01
N ASP A 193 24.89 6.44 -3.53
CA ASP A 193 25.57 6.66 -4.81
C ASP A 193 24.57 6.86 -5.97
N ARG A 194 23.47 6.12 -5.96
CA ARG A 194 22.42 6.24 -6.97
C ARG A 194 21.70 7.57 -6.87
N VAL A 195 21.36 7.99 -5.65
CA VAL A 195 20.67 9.27 -5.38
C VAL A 195 21.57 10.45 -5.69
N VAL A 196 22.82 10.42 -5.21
CA VAL A 196 23.78 11.54 -5.34
C VAL A 196 24.23 11.72 -6.78
N ARG A 197 24.44 10.64 -7.52
CA ARG A 197 24.91 10.70 -8.93
C ARG A 197 23.79 10.91 -9.93
N GLY A 198 22.52 10.99 -9.49
CA GLY A 198 21.37 11.18 -10.38
C GLY A 198 21.10 10.02 -11.34
N GLY A 199 21.67 8.84 -11.05
CA GLY A 199 21.68 7.67 -11.95
C GLY A 199 20.51 6.71 -11.77
N GLY A 200 19.49 7.04 -10.99
CA GLY A 200 18.30 6.21 -10.79
C GLY A 200 17.05 7.06 -10.72
N ASP A 201 15.95 6.57 -11.28
CA ASP A 201 14.65 7.16 -11.02
C ASP A 201 14.31 6.93 -9.52
N PRO A 202 14.15 8.00 -8.73
CA PRO A 202 13.79 7.88 -7.32
C PRO A 202 12.49 7.11 -7.11
N ALA A 203 11.60 7.09 -8.11
CA ALA A 203 10.28 6.50 -7.99
C ALA A 203 10.30 4.97 -7.90
N THR A 204 11.22 4.29 -8.60
CA THR A 204 11.22 2.81 -8.67
C THR A 204 12.43 2.15 -8.03
N GLY A 205 13.47 2.90 -7.69
CA GLY A 205 14.73 2.33 -7.21
C GLY A 205 15.16 2.76 -5.82
N CYS A 206 14.50 3.77 -5.25
CA CYS A 206 14.84 4.29 -3.93
C CYS A 206 13.69 4.06 -2.95
N PHE A 207 14.06 3.75 -1.71
CA PHE A 207 13.08 3.65 -0.63
C PHE A 207 12.95 4.98 0.11
N HIS A 208 11.73 5.27 0.55
CA HIS A 208 11.47 6.26 1.57
C HIS A 208 11.54 5.59 2.94
N TRP A 209 12.53 5.98 3.71
CA TRP A 209 12.88 5.37 4.97
C TRP A 209 12.00 5.86 6.10
N SER A 210 11.64 4.95 7.00
CA SER A 210 10.83 5.20 8.19
C SER A 210 11.44 4.48 9.40
N SER A 211 10.70 4.41 10.48
CA SER A 211 11.05 3.61 11.65
C SER A 211 9.78 3.14 12.37
N PRO A 212 9.89 2.12 13.24
CA PRO A 212 8.77 1.70 14.08
C PRO A 212 8.21 2.84 14.95
N GLU A 213 9.05 3.76 15.41
CA GLU A 213 8.64 4.90 16.24
C GLU A 213 7.77 5.88 15.47
N ILE A 214 8.12 6.16 14.20
CA ILE A 214 7.33 7.03 13.32
C ILE A 214 5.96 6.39 13.07
N VAL A 215 5.93 5.10 12.71
CA VAL A 215 4.68 4.38 12.46
C VAL A 215 3.79 4.35 13.71
N ARG A 216 4.36 4.04 14.88
CA ARG A 216 3.63 4.05 16.16
C ARG A 216 3.11 5.44 16.53
N SER A 217 3.89 6.49 16.24
CA SER A 217 3.46 7.87 16.48
C SER A 217 2.28 8.25 15.59
N LEU A 218 2.39 8.00 14.29
CA LEU A 218 1.29 8.24 13.34
C LEU A 218 0.04 7.48 13.76
N ALA A 219 0.15 6.18 14.05
CA ALA A 219 -0.97 5.35 14.46
C ALA A 219 -1.74 5.96 15.64
N ARG A 220 -1.04 6.31 16.73
CA ARG A 220 -1.67 6.89 17.93
C ARG A 220 -2.38 8.21 17.66
N HIS A 221 -1.81 9.08 16.82
CA HIS A 221 -2.39 10.38 16.50
C HIS A 221 -3.55 10.30 15.49
N LEU A 222 -3.62 9.24 14.71
CA LEU A 222 -4.64 9.04 13.67
C LEU A 222 -5.78 8.10 14.09
N GLY A 223 -5.85 7.74 15.39
CA GLY A 223 -6.96 6.94 15.93
C GLY A 223 -6.78 5.42 15.81
N TYR A 224 -5.54 4.95 15.65
CA TYR A 224 -5.23 3.54 15.64
C TYR A 224 -4.57 3.06 16.93
N GLU A 225 -4.87 1.82 17.30
CA GLU A 225 -4.06 1.02 18.21
C GLU A 225 -3.03 0.20 17.43
N VAL A 226 -1.82 0.09 17.97
CA VAL A 226 -0.76 -0.73 17.37
C VAL A 226 -0.90 -2.17 17.84
N VAL A 227 -1.27 -3.06 16.94
CA VAL A 227 -1.33 -4.52 17.19
C VAL A 227 0.04 -5.14 16.98
N LEU A 228 0.72 -4.76 15.90
CA LEU A 228 2.06 -5.17 15.53
C LEU A 228 2.80 -3.95 14.95
N CYS A 229 4.04 -3.74 15.33
CA CYS A 229 4.92 -2.79 14.66
C CYS A 229 6.37 -3.11 15.04
N ASP A 230 7.02 -3.95 14.24
CA ASP A 230 8.40 -4.38 14.46
C ASP A 230 9.08 -4.77 13.14
N LEU A 231 10.33 -5.21 13.25
CA LEU A 231 11.09 -5.68 12.10
C LEU A 231 10.55 -7.02 11.60
N ASP A 232 10.67 -7.22 10.29
CA ASP A 232 10.49 -8.54 9.69
C ASP A 232 11.59 -9.49 10.22
N PRO A 233 11.22 -10.60 10.86
CA PRO A 233 12.19 -11.56 11.40
C PRO A 233 13.01 -12.26 10.31
N GLU A 234 12.49 -12.38 9.10
CA GLU A 234 13.15 -13.08 7.98
C GLU A 234 14.04 -12.11 7.17
N HIS A 235 13.56 -10.92 6.88
CA HIS A 235 14.22 -10.00 5.95
C HIS A 235 14.97 -8.85 6.62
N ARG A 236 14.64 -8.48 7.85
CA ARG A 236 15.28 -7.48 8.72
C ARG A 236 15.51 -6.08 8.13
N ARG A 237 15.20 -5.84 6.86
CA ARG A 237 15.26 -4.54 6.18
C ARG A 237 13.92 -3.82 6.29
N ASP A 238 12.86 -4.60 6.21
CA ASP A 238 11.51 -4.09 6.21
C ASP A 238 10.90 -4.25 7.61
N GLY A 239 10.11 -3.28 8.00
CA GLY A 239 9.25 -3.36 9.17
C GLY A 239 7.84 -3.76 8.75
N HIS A 240 7.18 -4.49 9.62
CA HIS A 240 5.78 -4.88 9.51
C HIS A 240 4.93 -4.12 10.50
N PHE A 241 3.75 -3.71 10.09
CA PHE A 241 2.77 -3.17 11.03
C PHE A 241 1.36 -3.68 10.78
N VAL A 242 0.63 -3.82 11.86
CA VAL A 242 -0.82 -4.03 11.91
C VAL A 242 -1.39 -3.01 12.87
N LEU A 243 -2.23 -2.14 12.37
CA LEU A 243 -2.89 -1.09 13.11
C LEU A 243 -4.39 -1.39 13.15
N ARG A 244 -5.01 -1.33 14.34
CA ARG A 244 -6.45 -1.51 14.52
C ARG A 244 -7.12 -0.15 14.69
N PHE A 245 -8.12 0.15 13.87
CA PHE A 245 -8.88 1.39 14.02
C PHE A 245 -9.75 1.32 15.29
N ALA A 246 -9.52 2.25 16.21
CA ALA A 246 -10.09 2.21 17.56
C ALA A 246 -10.73 3.52 18.01
N ASP A 247 -10.33 4.68 17.45
CA ASP A 247 -10.71 6.00 17.94
C ASP A 247 -11.17 6.93 16.81
N ALA A 248 -12.47 6.95 16.57
CA ALA A 248 -13.08 7.77 15.53
C ALA A 248 -12.99 9.29 15.82
N GLU A 249 -13.01 9.70 17.10
CA GLU A 249 -12.90 11.12 17.48
C GLU A 249 -11.49 11.63 17.17
N ARG A 250 -10.47 10.87 17.53
CA ARG A 250 -9.07 11.22 17.23
C ARG A 250 -8.80 11.25 15.73
N ALA A 251 -9.35 10.32 14.96
CA ALA A 251 -9.27 10.34 13.51
C ALA A 251 -9.98 11.57 12.91
N ALA A 252 -11.12 11.96 13.47
CA ALA A 252 -11.83 13.18 13.05
C ALA A 252 -11.02 14.45 13.35
N ALA A 253 -10.38 14.52 14.53
CA ALA A 253 -9.48 15.62 14.86
C ALA A 253 -8.29 15.70 13.89
N GLY A 254 -7.70 14.56 13.52
CA GLY A 254 -6.64 14.49 12.49
C GLY A 254 -7.09 15.00 11.12
N ARG A 255 -8.33 14.72 10.71
CA ARG A 255 -8.90 15.24 9.46
C ARG A 255 -9.15 16.75 9.51
N ALA A 256 -9.58 17.28 10.66
CA ALA A 256 -9.81 18.72 10.83
C ALA A 256 -8.54 19.56 10.66
N LEU A 257 -7.37 19.03 11.06
CA LEU A 257 -6.08 19.70 10.86
C LEU A 257 -5.67 19.86 9.39
N ARG A 258 -6.28 19.12 8.46
CA ARG A 258 -6.04 19.28 7.01
C ARG A 258 -6.72 20.50 6.41
N GLY A 259 -7.78 21.01 7.04
CA GLY A 259 -8.57 22.15 6.54
C GLY A 259 -8.15 23.51 7.12
N SER A 260 -7.21 23.51 8.06
CA SER A 260 -6.59 24.71 8.66
C SER A 260 -5.28 25.07 7.97
#